data_6a0f0750b81f20964319601de7d4ec05
#
_entry.id   6a0f0750b81f20964319601de7d4ec05
#
_cell.length_a   1.000
_cell.length_b   1.000
_cell.length_c   1.000
_cell.angle_alpha   90.00
_cell.angle_beta   90.00
_cell.angle_gamma   90.00
#
_symmetry.space_group_name_H-M   'P 1'
#
loop_
_entity.id
_entity.type
_entity.pdbx_description
1 polymer ?
#
loop_
_entity_poly.entity_id
_entity_poly.type
_entity_poly.pdbx_seq_one_letter_code
_entity_poly.pdbx_strand_id
1 'polypeptide(L)'
;MFRGTFEARIDSKGRVNGVSYFDSKKKEILQKAKAVVVCANGAETPRLLLMSKSSRFPQGLANSSGLVGKYLMFDCGTWAMGVFEHPLNEYKSVVVTRVVQDFYDADPKRGFYGGGGMDARFDVYPISYALHGLPTGVPGWGTQYKRWIQQSFTHSMMILCHLTTLPIESNTITLDPDIKDAWGLPAIRVTYKNHPDDLKNKGFFAERALELLEAAGALKMWAGEAEAVHLMGTCRMGEDPSRSVVDKYHRAHDVPNLFLVDGSNFVSAGRNQPTCTV
;
A
#
# COMPACT_ATOMS: atom_id res chain seq x y z
N MET A 1 23.14 7.97 3.99
CA MET A 1 21.93 7.50 3.30
C MET A 1 22.25 7.46 1.81
N PHE A 2 22.24 6.31 1.19
CA PHE A 2 22.48 6.17 -0.27
C PHE A 2 21.28 6.74 -1.01
N ARG A 3 21.50 7.74 -1.86
CA ARG A 3 20.45 8.33 -2.69
C ARG A 3 20.54 7.71 -4.09
N GLY A 4 19.46 7.10 -4.57
CA GLY A 4 19.37 6.58 -5.93
C GLY A 4 20.10 5.25 -6.16
N THR A 5 19.94 4.25 -5.28
CA THR A 5 20.32 2.87 -5.59
C THR A 5 19.49 2.40 -6.78
N PHE A 6 20.15 1.93 -7.84
CA PHE A 6 19.48 1.60 -9.10
C PHE A 6 19.81 0.21 -9.65
N GLU A 7 20.82 -0.47 -9.10
CA GLU A 7 21.21 -1.79 -9.58
C GLU A 7 21.85 -2.64 -8.47
N ALA A 8 21.43 -3.89 -8.37
CA ALA A 8 22.15 -4.93 -7.63
C ALA A 8 23.06 -5.69 -8.59
N ARG A 9 24.37 -5.62 -8.38
CA ARG A 9 25.39 -6.24 -9.23
C ARG A 9 25.61 -7.70 -8.86
N ILE A 10 25.78 -8.55 -9.85
CA ILE A 10 26.06 -9.98 -9.68
C ILE A 10 27.46 -10.35 -10.18
N ASP A 11 28.03 -11.39 -9.58
CA ASP A 11 29.25 -12.04 -10.05
C ASP A 11 28.98 -13.14 -11.09
N SER A 12 30.03 -13.75 -11.60
CA SER A 12 29.95 -14.84 -12.59
C SER A 12 29.26 -16.10 -12.05
N LYS A 13 29.16 -16.25 -10.72
CA LYS A 13 28.48 -17.37 -10.05
C LYS A 13 26.98 -17.09 -9.80
N GLY A 14 26.48 -15.90 -10.20
CA GLY A 14 25.09 -15.49 -10.00
C GLY A 14 24.76 -15.06 -8.58
N ARG A 15 25.77 -14.66 -7.79
CA ARG A 15 25.59 -14.09 -6.46
C ARG A 15 25.67 -12.58 -6.54
N VAL A 16 24.89 -11.88 -5.73
CA VAL A 16 25.06 -10.43 -5.57
C VAL A 16 26.43 -10.15 -4.96
N ASN A 17 27.20 -9.21 -5.53
CA ASN A 17 28.50 -8.78 -5.04
C ASN A 17 28.53 -7.30 -4.62
N GLY A 18 27.42 -6.59 -4.76
CA GLY A 18 27.27 -5.19 -4.36
C GLY A 18 26.04 -4.53 -4.96
N VAL A 19 25.92 -3.24 -4.69
CA VAL A 19 24.87 -2.38 -5.25
C VAL A 19 25.51 -1.12 -5.86
N SER A 20 25.00 -0.67 -7.01
CA SER A 20 25.35 0.62 -7.59
C SER A 20 24.34 1.68 -7.15
N TYR A 21 24.85 2.86 -6.80
CA TYR A 21 24.04 4.02 -6.46
C TYR A 21 24.69 5.31 -6.94
N PHE A 22 23.92 6.38 -7.04
CA PHE A 22 24.43 7.71 -7.31
C PHE A 22 24.76 8.46 -6.03
N ASP A 23 25.94 9.08 -5.96
CA ASP A 23 26.27 10.00 -4.89
C ASP A 23 25.59 11.39 -5.08
N SER A 24 25.86 12.33 -4.18
CA SER A 24 25.32 13.68 -4.23
C SER A 24 25.77 14.48 -5.48
N LYS A 25 26.84 14.05 -6.15
CA LYS A 25 27.38 14.64 -7.38
C LYS A 25 26.92 13.88 -8.64
N LYS A 26 25.95 12.97 -8.52
CA LYS A 26 25.45 12.08 -9.60
C LYS A 26 26.54 11.13 -10.15
N LYS A 27 27.60 10.88 -9.40
CA LYS A 27 28.60 9.89 -9.77
C LYS A 27 28.13 8.49 -9.36
N GLU A 28 28.26 7.53 -10.26
CA GLU A 28 28.01 6.13 -9.94
C GLU A 28 29.05 5.58 -8.98
N ILE A 29 28.61 4.94 -7.91
CA ILE A 29 29.44 4.29 -6.89
C ILE A 29 28.97 2.85 -6.75
N LEU A 30 29.91 1.90 -6.78
CA LEU A 30 29.66 0.51 -6.44
C LEU A 30 30.03 0.27 -4.97
N GLN A 31 29.03 -0.05 -4.16
CA GLN A 31 29.22 -0.55 -2.80
C GLN A 31 29.28 -2.08 -2.82
N LYS A 32 30.45 -2.65 -2.58
CA LYS A 32 30.62 -4.11 -2.49
C LYS A 32 29.95 -4.67 -1.24
N ALA A 33 29.34 -5.85 -1.36
CA ALA A 33 28.68 -6.54 -0.25
C ALA A 33 28.73 -8.06 -0.45
N LYS A 34 28.79 -8.81 0.67
CA LYS A 34 28.71 -10.28 0.67
C LYS A 34 27.26 -10.79 0.55
N ALA A 35 26.30 -9.99 0.99
CA ALA A 35 24.87 -10.20 0.89
C ALA A 35 24.18 -8.84 0.74
N VAL A 36 23.01 -8.82 0.12
CA VAL A 36 22.18 -7.62 -0.05
C VAL A 36 20.79 -7.90 0.49
N VAL A 37 20.31 -6.99 1.32
CA VAL A 37 18.93 -6.98 1.83
C VAL A 37 18.26 -5.75 1.24
N VAL A 38 17.16 -5.96 0.51
CA VAL A 38 16.35 -4.91 -0.10
C VAL A 38 15.11 -4.69 0.75
N CYS A 39 14.89 -3.45 1.17
CA CYS A 39 13.75 -3.00 1.97
C CYS A 39 13.24 -1.68 1.37
N ALA A 40 12.76 -1.72 0.11
CA ALA A 40 12.47 -0.52 -0.66
C ALA A 40 10.96 -0.36 -0.98
N ASN A 41 10.11 -1.13 -0.34
CA ASN A 41 8.65 -1.24 -0.48
C ASN A 41 8.15 -1.99 -1.74
N GLY A 42 6.83 -2.20 -1.81
CA GLY A 42 6.19 -2.96 -2.90
C GLY A 42 6.24 -2.32 -4.29
N ALA A 43 6.76 -1.10 -4.43
CA ALA A 43 6.95 -0.44 -5.73
C ALA A 43 8.43 -0.34 -6.13
N GLU A 44 9.29 0.12 -5.23
CA GLU A 44 10.71 0.35 -5.55
C GLU A 44 11.53 -0.94 -5.51
N THR A 45 11.15 -1.95 -4.71
CA THR A 45 11.81 -3.27 -4.73
C THR A 45 11.70 -3.94 -6.10
N PRO A 46 10.51 -4.13 -6.70
CA PRO A 46 10.44 -4.68 -8.06
C PRO A 46 11.09 -3.76 -9.11
N ARG A 47 11.02 -2.42 -8.96
CA ARG A 47 11.72 -1.50 -9.86
C ARG A 47 13.23 -1.77 -9.88
N LEU A 48 13.85 -1.86 -8.69
CA LEU A 48 15.28 -2.16 -8.56
C LEU A 48 15.64 -3.48 -9.24
N LEU A 49 14.86 -4.54 -9.00
CA LEU A 49 15.11 -5.86 -9.61
C LEU A 49 14.96 -5.83 -11.13
N LEU A 50 13.91 -5.17 -11.64
CA LEU A 50 13.67 -5.05 -13.09
C LEU A 50 14.74 -4.22 -13.81
N MET A 51 15.34 -3.23 -13.14
CA MET A 51 16.49 -2.47 -13.66
C MET A 51 17.80 -3.27 -13.60
N SER A 52 17.97 -4.19 -12.64
CA SER A 52 19.17 -4.97 -12.42
C SER A 52 19.29 -6.12 -13.43
N LYS A 53 19.45 -5.76 -14.71
CA LYS A 53 19.55 -6.72 -15.81
C LYS A 53 21.00 -7.18 -16.01
N SER A 54 21.16 -8.42 -16.47
CA SER A 54 22.44 -8.99 -16.86
C SER A 54 22.24 -10.07 -17.92
N SER A 55 23.34 -10.62 -18.47
CA SER A 55 23.25 -11.77 -19.38
C SER A 55 22.58 -12.98 -18.75
N ARG A 56 22.71 -13.16 -17.42
CA ARG A 56 22.07 -14.24 -16.68
C ARG A 56 20.61 -13.94 -16.33
N PHE A 57 20.26 -12.67 -16.12
CA PHE A 57 18.93 -12.21 -15.78
C PHE A 57 18.46 -11.11 -16.76
N PRO A 58 18.17 -11.46 -18.01
CA PRO A 58 17.86 -10.46 -19.04
C PRO A 58 16.53 -9.73 -18.81
N GLN A 59 15.62 -10.31 -18.03
CA GLN A 59 14.31 -9.73 -17.67
C GLN A 59 14.29 -9.08 -16.29
N GLY A 60 15.46 -8.90 -15.66
CA GLY A 60 15.60 -8.38 -14.29
C GLY A 60 16.08 -9.43 -13.31
N LEU A 61 16.76 -8.99 -12.28
CA LEU A 61 17.34 -9.84 -11.24
C LEU A 61 16.23 -10.58 -10.46
N ALA A 62 16.46 -11.85 -10.11
CA ALA A 62 15.53 -12.72 -9.40
C ALA A 62 14.16 -12.88 -10.09
N ASN A 63 14.10 -12.76 -11.42
CA ASN A 63 12.86 -12.77 -12.20
C ASN A 63 12.76 -13.96 -13.18
N SER A 64 13.33 -15.13 -12.86
CA SER A 64 13.18 -16.33 -13.68
C SER A 64 11.73 -16.84 -13.73
N SER A 65 10.96 -16.61 -12.69
CA SER A 65 9.53 -16.91 -12.63
C SER A 65 8.67 -15.95 -13.47
N GLY A 66 9.19 -14.77 -13.85
CA GLY A 66 8.42 -13.70 -14.48
C GLY A 66 7.40 -13.02 -13.56
N LEU A 67 7.55 -13.16 -12.22
CA LEU A 67 6.59 -12.66 -11.24
C LEU A 67 7.02 -11.37 -10.55
N VAL A 68 8.26 -10.91 -10.74
CA VAL A 68 8.70 -9.61 -10.23
C VAL A 68 7.83 -8.50 -10.81
N GLY A 69 7.20 -7.73 -9.93
CA GLY A 69 6.28 -6.65 -10.28
C GLY A 69 4.83 -7.06 -10.49
N LYS A 70 4.47 -8.35 -10.47
CA LYS A 70 3.09 -8.84 -10.60
C LYS A 70 2.41 -8.98 -9.25
N TYR A 71 1.07 -9.11 -9.28
CA TYR A 71 0.21 -9.27 -8.09
C TYR A 71 0.27 -8.08 -7.12
N LEU A 72 0.44 -6.87 -7.64
CA LEU A 72 0.36 -5.66 -6.83
C LEU A 72 -0.96 -5.61 -6.08
N MET A 73 -0.88 -5.43 -4.78
CA MET A 73 -2.00 -5.19 -3.88
C MET A 73 -1.77 -3.90 -3.10
N PHE A 74 -2.88 -3.27 -2.72
CA PHE A 74 -2.91 -2.20 -1.73
C PHE A 74 -3.78 -2.64 -0.57
N ASP A 75 -3.56 -2.09 0.60
CA ASP A 75 -4.55 -2.12 1.67
C ASP A 75 -5.64 -1.10 1.30
N CYS A 76 -6.52 -1.54 0.40
CA CYS A 76 -7.62 -0.73 -0.07
C CYS A 76 -8.76 -0.79 0.92
N GLY A 77 -9.22 0.37 1.38
CA GLY A 77 -10.30 0.46 2.34
C GLY A 77 -11.41 1.39 1.89
N THR A 78 -12.28 1.67 2.82
CA THR A 78 -13.30 2.70 2.78
C THR A 78 -13.31 3.43 4.11
N TRP A 79 -13.92 4.58 4.16
CA TRP A 79 -14.12 5.30 5.41
C TRP A 79 -15.53 5.87 5.48
N ALA A 80 -16.01 6.11 6.69
CA ALA A 80 -17.20 6.91 6.94
C ALA A 80 -16.87 8.03 7.92
N MET A 81 -17.46 9.20 7.70
CA MET A 81 -17.33 10.37 8.55
C MET A 81 -18.68 10.70 9.17
N GLY A 82 -18.69 11.01 10.47
CA GLY A 82 -19.86 11.49 11.20
C GLY A 82 -19.61 12.86 11.83
N VAL A 83 -20.63 13.72 11.86
CA VAL A 83 -20.64 14.99 12.60
C VAL A 83 -21.63 14.90 13.74
N PHE A 84 -21.20 15.28 14.93
CA PHE A 84 -21.95 15.16 16.19
C PHE A 84 -22.38 16.54 16.70
N GLU A 85 -23.37 16.57 17.62
CA GLU A 85 -23.89 17.79 18.21
C GLU A 85 -22.85 18.53 19.05
N HIS A 86 -22.00 17.80 19.76
CA HIS A 86 -20.98 18.35 20.65
C HIS A 86 -19.57 18.16 20.09
N PRO A 87 -18.60 19.01 20.48
CA PRO A 87 -17.22 18.85 20.02
C PRO A 87 -16.58 17.59 20.58
N LEU A 88 -16.08 16.75 19.70
CA LEU A 88 -15.31 15.55 20.04
C LEU A 88 -13.83 15.87 20.25
N ASN A 89 -13.29 16.79 19.44
CA ASN A 89 -11.88 17.18 19.45
C ASN A 89 -10.91 16.00 19.24
N GLU A 90 -11.32 14.98 18.52
CA GLU A 90 -10.58 13.72 18.31
C GLU A 90 -9.18 13.94 17.72
N TYR A 91 -8.97 15.00 16.93
CA TYR A 91 -7.66 15.37 16.41
C TYR A 91 -6.59 15.67 17.49
N LYS A 92 -6.98 15.78 18.75
CA LYS A 92 -6.09 15.92 19.92
C LYS A 92 -5.76 14.60 20.60
N SER A 93 -6.39 13.51 20.20
CA SER A 93 -6.26 12.20 20.79
C SER A 93 -5.18 11.37 20.08
N VAL A 94 -5.00 10.11 20.51
CA VAL A 94 -4.22 9.12 19.76
C VAL A 94 -4.98 8.72 18.49
N VAL A 95 -4.22 8.34 17.44
CA VAL A 95 -4.80 8.10 16.11
C VAL A 95 -5.89 7.04 16.11
N VAL A 96 -5.70 5.93 16.82
CA VAL A 96 -6.66 4.81 16.90
C VAL A 96 -6.94 4.51 18.35
N THR A 97 -8.22 4.52 18.73
CA THR A 97 -8.66 4.27 20.11
C THR A 97 -9.50 3.00 20.27
N ARG A 98 -10.20 2.60 19.22
CA ARG A 98 -11.09 1.42 19.20
C ARG A 98 -11.01 0.75 17.84
N VAL A 99 -11.08 -0.59 17.85
CA VAL A 99 -11.13 -1.42 16.64
C VAL A 99 -12.29 -2.40 16.79
N VAL A 100 -13.12 -2.50 15.76
CA VAL A 100 -14.20 -3.48 15.63
C VAL A 100 -13.73 -4.55 14.66
N GLN A 101 -13.73 -5.81 15.07
CA GLN A 101 -13.28 -6.96 14.29
C GLN A 101 -14.35 -8.04 14.07
N ASP A 102 -15.62 -7.72 14.33
CA ASP A 102 -16.74 -8.65 14.20
C ASP A 102 -16.93 -9.20 12.79
N PHE A 103 -16.43 -8.46 11.78
CA PHE A 103 -16.48 -8.83 10.38
C PHE A 103 -15.12 -9.22 9.80
N TYR A 104 -14.17 -9.56 10.67
CA TYR A 104 -12.79 -9.83 10.27
C TYR A 104 -12.69 -11.06 9.35
N ASP A 105 -13.39 -12.13 9.70
CA ASP A 105 -13.37 -13.36 8.92
C ASP A 105 -14.25 -13.29 7.67
N ALA A 106 -13.83 -13.99 6.61
CA ALA A 106 -14.65 -14.19 5.43
C ALA A 106 -15.87 -15.02 5.79
N ASP A 107 -17.05 -14.54 5.38
CA ASP A 107 -18.31 -15.27 5.56
C ASP A 107 -18.96 -15.49 4.19
N PRO A 108 -19.12 -16.73 3.74
CA PRO A 108 -19.76 -17.05 2.45
C PRO A 108 -21.18 -16.49 2.31
N LYS A 109 -21.88 -16.25 3.43
CA LYS A 109 -23.23 -15.67 3.41
C LYS A 109 -23.26 -14.24 2.91
N ARG A 110 -22.13 -13.53 2.92
CA ARG A 110 -22.03 -12.15 2.41
C ARG A 110 -21.99 -12.09 0.87
N GLY A 111 -21.78 -13.22 0.18
CA GLY A 111 -21.74 -13.28 -1.29
C GLY A 111 -20.47 -12.68 -1.92
N PHE A 112 -19.40 -12.53 -1.14
CA PHE A 112 -18.06 -12.13 -1.59
C PHE A 112 -17.01 -12.75 -0.70
N TYR A 113 -15.77 -12.85 -1.20
CA TYR A 113 -14.62 -13.24 -0.40
C TYR A 113 -13.98 -12.01 0.23
N GLY A 114 -13.64 -12.13 1.51
CA GLY A 114 -12.95 -11.08 2.25
C GLY A 114 -13.61 -10.77 3.57
N GLY A 115 -13.03 -9.83 4.24
CA GLY A 115 -13.45 -9.30 5.52
C GLY A 115 -12.59 -8.09 5.87
N GLY A 116 -12.64 -7.63 7.11
CA GLY A 116 -11.88 -6.46 7.51
C GLY A 116 -12.10 -6.07 8.96
N GLY A 117 -11.46 -4.98 9.35
CA GLY A 117 -11.66 -4.30 10.62
C GLY A 117 -12.05 -2.84 10.42
N MET A 118 -12.67 -2.25 11.42
CA MET A 118 -13.05 -0.84 11.44
C MET A 118 -12.37 -0.16 12.63
N ASP A 119 -11.67 0.94 12.35
CA ASP A 119 -11.02 1.76 13.37
C ASP A 119 -11.85 3.02 13.64
N ALA A 120 -12.17 3.29 14.91
CA ALA A 120 -12.55 4.63 15.32
C ALA A 120 -11.27 5.48 15.43
N ARG A 121 -11.07 6.39 14.48
CA ARG A 121 -9.86 7.23 14.43
C ARG A 121 -10.16 8.66 13.98
N PHE A 122 -9.22 9.53 14.30
CA PHE A 122 -9.19 10.85 13.70
C PHE A 122 -7.73 11.29 13.49
N ASP A 123 -7.14 10.79 12.43
CA ASP A 123 -5.85 11.25 11.91
C ASP A 123 -6.02 12.33 10.81
N VAL A 124 -7.24 12.85 10.70
CA VAL A 124 -7.59 13.89 9.73
C VAL A 124 -7.27 15.26 10.33
N TYR A 125 -6.10 15.76 10.02
CA TYR A 125 -5.70 17.11 10.40
C TYR A 125 -6.51 18.19 9.66
N PRO A 126 -6.55 19.45 10.12
CA PRO A 126 -7.38 20.50 9.52
C PRO A 126 -7.23 20.62 8.01
N ILE A 127 -6.00 20.51 7.49
CA ILE A 127 -5.76 20.60 6.04
C ILE A 127 -6.28 19.36 5.29
N SER A 128 -6.09 18.15 5.85
CA SER A 128 -6.60 16.92 5.25
C SER A 128 -8.13 16.91 5.25
N TYR A 129 -8.75 17.33 6.36
CA TYR A 129 -10.21 17.49 6.45
C TYR A 129 -10.74 18.46 5.41
N ALA A 130 -10.06 19.59 5.25
CA ALA A 130 -10.44 20.61 4.28
C ALA A 130 -10.36 20.10 2.82
N LEU A 131 -9.38 19.25 2.51
CA LEU A 131 -9.15 18.76 1.14
C LEU A 131 -9.95 17.49 0.81
N HIS A 132 -10.12 16.58 1.78
CA HIS A 132 -10.62 15.23 1.55
C HIS A 132 -11.81 14.82 2.43
N GLY A 133 -12.09 15.54 3.53
CA GLY A 133 -13.10 15.20 4.52
C GLY A 133 -14.48 15.82 4.28
N LEU A 134 -14.76 16.37 3.10
CA LEU A 134 -16.02 17.07 2.84
C LEU A 134 -17.09 16.12 2.29
N PRO A 135 -18.36 16.26 2.74
CA PRO A 135 -19.46 15.52 2.12
C PRO A 135 -19.80 16.05 0.73
N THR A 136 -20.38 15.19 -0.09
CA THR A 136 -20.94 15.59 -1.39
C THR A 136 -21.92 16.74 -1.24
N GLY A 137 -21.79 17.77 -2.09
CA GLY A 137 -22.65 18.97 -2.09
C GLY A 137 -22.12 20.13 -1.25
N VAL A 138 -21.06 19.96 -0.48
CA VAL A 138 -20.33 21.08 0.11
C VAL A 138 -19.31 21.59 -0.92
N PRO A 139 -19.34 22.90 -1.31
CA PRO A 139 -18.35 23.43 -2.24
C PRO A 139 -16.94 23.30 -1.71
N GLY A 140 -15.96 23.05 -2.58
CA GLY A 140 -14.53 22.94 -2.19
C GLY A 140 -13.84 24.30 -1.95
N TRP A 141 -14.56 25.42 -1.98
CA TRP A 141 -14.04 26.78 -1.76
C TRP A 141 -15.15 27.79 -1.43
N GLY A 142 -14.77 28.99 -0.98
CA GLY A 142 -15.70 30.08 -0.70
C GLY A 142 -16.26 30.08 0.72
N THR A 143 -17.32 30.87 0.96
CA THR A 143 -17.86 31.12 2.31
C THR A 143 -18.52 29.87 2.90
N GLN A 144 -19.24 29.11 2.09
CA GLN A 144 -19.91 27.86 2.56
C GLN A 144 -18.88 26.81 2.98
N TYR A 145 -17.82 26.65 2.19
CA TYR A 145 -16.69 25.79 2.51
C TYR A 145 -16.05 26.16 3.86
N LYS A 146 -15.71 27.44 4.05
CA LYS A 146 -15.10 27.92 5.29
C LYS A 146 -16.01 27.70 6.52
N ARG A 147 -17.31 28.01 6.37
CA ARG A 147 -18.31 27.77 7.43
C ARG A 147 -18.41 26.28 7.78
N TRP A 148 -18.46 25.42 6.79
CA TRP A 148 -18.50 23.99 7.01
C TRP A 148 -17.31 23.52 7.85
N ILE A 149 -16.09 23.85 7.46
CA ILE A 149 -14.88 23.45 8.20
C ILE A 149 -14.91 23.99 9.63
N GLN A 150 -15.25 25.25 9.84
CA GLN A 150 -15.32 25.87 11.16
C GLN A 150 -16.34 25.19 12.09
N GLN A 151 -17.46 24.76 11.54
CA GLN A 151 -18.55 24.18 12.32
C GLN A 151 -18.39 22.67 12.55
N SER A 152 -17.78 21.94 11.60
CA SER A 152 -17.80 20.49 11.64
C SER A 152 -16.47 19.84 12.03
N PHE A 153 -15.32 20.48 11.78
CA PHE A 153 -14.03 19.85 12.03
C PHE A 153 -13.87 19.28 13.46
N THR A 154 -14.15 20.10 14.48
CA THR A 154 -14.02 19.69 15.88
C THR A 154 -15.12 18.73 16.36
N HIS A 155 -16.19 18.59 15.57
CA HIS A 155 -17.36 17.75 15.86
C HIS A 155 -17.34 16.44 15.06
N SER A 156 -16.33 16.23 14.23
CA SER A 156 -16.24 15.08 13.34
C SER A 156 -15.47 13.93 13.94
N MET A 157 -15.87 12.72 13.57
CA MET A 157 -15.15 11.47 13.79
C MET A 157 -15.15 10.65 12.51
N MET A 158 -14.08 9.91 12.28
CA MET A 158 -13.94 9.00 11.14
C MET A 158 -13.91 7.55 11.64
N ILE A 159 -14.58 6.68 10.89
CA ILE A 159 -14.38 5.23 10.93
C ILE A 159 -13.62 4.86 9.68
N LEU A 160 -12.40 4.37 9.82
CA LEU A 160 -11.62 3.83 8.71
C LEU A 160 -11.73 2.31 8.69
N CYS A 161 -11.95 1.76 7.50
CA CYS A 161 -12.10 0.33 7.29
C CYS A 161 -10.88 -0.21 6.53
N HIS A 162 -10.19 -1.18 7.12
CA HIS A 162 -9.09 -1.92 6.50
C HIS A 162 -9.60 -3.26 6.00
N LEU A 163 -9.42 -3.53 4.72
CA LEU A 163 -10.10 -4.64 4.05
C LEU A 163 -9.12 -5.60 3.38
N THR A 164 -9.53 -6.85 3.27
CA THR A 164 -8.86 -7.82 2.40
C THR A 164 -8.81 -7.28 0.98
N THR A 165 -7.66 -7.37 0.32
CA THR A 165 -7.49 -7.15 -1.11
C THR A 165 -6.96 -8.42 -1.77
N LEU A 166 -7.60 -8.84 -2.83
CA LEU A 166 -7.26 -10.07 -3.55
C LEU A 166 -6.13 -9.83 -4.56
N PRO A 167 -5.14 -10.74 -4.64
CA PRO A 167 -4.05 -10.64 -5.61
C PRO A 167 -4.56 -10.94 -7.03
N ILE A 168 -4.33 -10.02 -7.96
CA ILE A 168 -4.63 -10.18 -9.38
C ILE A 168 -3.31 -10.10 -10.15
N GLU A 169 -3.01 -11.10 -11.00
CA GLU A 169 -1.74 -11.17 -11.72
C GLU A 169 -1.51 -9.97 -12.65
N SER A 170 -2.58 -9.42 -13.23
CA SER A 170 -2.51 -8.25 -14.12
C SER A 170 -2.28 -6.92 -13.39
N ASN A 171 -2.39 -6.89 -12.05
CA ASN A 171 -1.99 -5.73 -11.26
C ASN A 171 -0.47 -5.71 -11.14
N THR A 172 0.19 -4.70 -11.74
CA THR A 172 1.63 -4.75 -11.94
C THR A 172 2.33 -3.43 -11.65
N ILE A 173 3.60 -3.59 -11.25
CA ILE A 173 4.64 -2.56 -11.33
C ILE A 173 5.57 -2.95 -12.47
N THR A 174 5.73 -2.08 -13.45
CA THR A 174 6.69 -2.25 -14.56
C THR A 174 7.54 -1.01 -14.71
N LEU A 175 8.58 -1.09 -15.55
CA LEU A 175 9.37 0.08 -15.91
C LEU A 175 8.67 0.82 -17.05
N ASP A 176 8.56 2.14 -16.93
CA ASP A 176 8.05 2.98 -18.02
C ASP A 176 9.12 3.11 -19.11
N PRO A 177 8.78 2.85 -20.39
CA PRO A 177 9.76 2.93 -21.48
C PRO A 177 10.19 4.37 -21.79
N ASP A 178 9.34 5.35 -21.53
CA ASP A 178 9.53 6.73 -22.02
C ASP A 178 9.84 7.70 -20.87
N ILE A 179 9.18 7.51 -19.71
CA ILE A 179 9.31 8.42 -18.58
C ILE A 179 10.49 8.01 -17.71
N LYS A 180 11.31 9.00 -17.37
CA LYS A 180 12.49 8.83 -16.51
C LYS A 180 12.39 9.76 -15.30
N ASP A 181 13.00 9.34 -14.20
CA ASP A 181 13.13 10.16 -13.00
C ASP A 181 14.25 11.21 -13.13
N ALA A 182 14.46 12.01 -12.09
CA ALA A 182 15.50 13.05 -12.05
C ALA A 182 16.94 12.53 -12.19
N TRP A 183 17.15 11.22 -12.10
CA TRP A 183 18.43 10.53 -12.26
C TRP A 183 18.60 9.92 -13.65
N GLY A 184 17.58 10.02 -14.50
CA GLY A 184 17.55 9.42 -15.83
C GLY A 184 17.21 7.93 -15.84
N LEU A 185 16.74 7.38 -14.70
CA LEU A 185 16.32 5.99 -14.58
C LEU A 185 14.85 5.83 -14.97
N PRO A 186 14.43 4.67 -15.53
CA PRO A 186 13.03 4.43 -15.86
C PRO A 186 12.11 4.64 -14.68
N ALA A 187 11.03 5.41 -14.86
CA ALA A 187 9.99 5.57 -13.87
C ALA A 187 9.17 4.28 -13.69
N ILE A 188 8.39 4.21 -12.61
CA ILE A 188 7.44 3.13 -12.38
C ILE A 188 6.18 3.40 -13.19
N ARG A 189 5.69 2.36 -13.89
CA ARG A 189 4.35 2.31 -14.45
C ARG A 189 3.50 1.36 -13.61
N VAL A 190 2.40 1.90 -13.06
CA VAL A 190 1.44 1.14 -12.25
C VAL A 190 0.24 0.76 -13.10
N THR A 191 -0.10 -0.53 -13.12
CA THR A 191 -1.38 -1.03 -13.66
C THR A 191 -2.14 -1.67 -12.51
N TYR A 192 -3.35 -1.17 -12.23
CA TYR A 192 -4.12 -1.63 -11.08
C TYR A 192 -5.63 -1.64 -11.36
N LYS A 193 -6.28 -2.71 -10.89
CA LYS A 193 -7.73 -2.88 -10.93
C LYS A 193 -8.17 -3.61 -9.66
N ASN A 194 -9.24 -3.13 -9.02
CA ASN A 194 -9.85 -3.83 -7.90
C ASN A 194 -10.52 -5.14 -8.36
N HIS A 195 -10.45 -6.17 -7.53
CA HIS A 195 -11.24 -7.38 -7.72
C HIS A 195 -12.74 -7.06 -7.47
N PRO A 196 -13.70 -7.71 -8.18
CA PRO A 196 -15.13 -7.49 -7.91
C PRO A 196 -15.53 -7.73 -6.46
N ASP A 197 -14.94 -8.71 -5.79
CA ASP A 197 -15.19 -8.97 -4.37
C ASP A 197 -14.63 -7.87 -3.46
N ASP A 198 -13.49 -7.24 -3.83
CA ASP A 198 -12.96 -6.09 -3.09
C ASP A 198 -13.95 -4.93 -3.11
N LEU A 199 -14.60 -4.68 -4.26
CA LEU A 199 -15.62 -3.63 -4.38
C LEU A 199 -16.87 -3.92 -3.56
N LYS A 200 -17.34 -5.18 -3.53
CA LYS A 200 -18.46 -5.60 -2.66
C LYS A 200 -18.10 -5.46 -1.18
N ASN A 201 -16.87 -5.88 -0.82
CA ASN A 201 -16.35 -5.75 0.54
C ASN A 201 -16.31 -4.28 0.99
N LYS A 202 -15.84 -3.36 0.13
CA LYS A 202 -15.88 -1.91 0.39
C LYS A 202 -17.30 -1.41 0.65
N GLY A 203 -18.27 -1.77 -0.18
CA GLY A 203 -19.67 -1.39 0.01
C GLY A 203 -20.24 -1.87 1.33
N PHE A 204 -20.02 -3.15 1.66
CA PHE A 204 -20.46 -3.73 2.93
C PHE A 204 -19.89 -2.98 4.14
N PHE A 205 -18.59 -2.70 4.15
CA PHE A 205 -17.97 -2.00 5.28
C PHE A 205 -18.35 -0.52 5.35
N ALA A 206 -18.58 0.14 4.22
CA ALA A 206 -19.11 1.50 4.21
C ALA A 206 -20.48 1.59 4.89
N GLU A 207 -21.38 0.64 4.62
CA GLU A 207 -22.69 0.53 5.29
C GLU A 207 -22.54 0.28 6.79
N ARG A 208 -21.70 -0.68 7.20
CA ARG A 208 -21.45 -0.98 8.63
C ARG A 208 -20.85 0.22 9.39
N ALA A 209 -19.95 0.96 8.75
CA ALA A 209 -19.35 2.16 9.33
C ALA A 209 -20.39 3.28 9.51
N LEU A 210 -21.29 3.47 8.54
CA LEU A 210 -22.40 4.43 8.66
C LEU A 210 -23.37 4.04 9.78
N GLU A 211 -23.77 2.76 9.88
CA GLU A 211 -24.61 2.27 10.96
C GLU A 211 -23.99 2.47 12.34
N LEU A 212 -22.67 2.26 12.45
CA LEU A 212 -21.95 2.51 13.70
C LEU A 212 -21.99 3.99 14.10
N LEU A 213 -21.80 4.90 13.15
CA LEU A 213 -21.88 6.33 13.38
C LEU A 213 -23.31 6.77 13.75
N GLU A 214 -24.33 6.22 13.08
CA GLU A 214 -25.72 6.48 13.39
C GLU A 214 -26.06 6.04 14.82
N ALA A 215 -25.69 4.80 15.17
CA ALA A 215 -25.88 4.27 16.52
C ALA A 215 -25.14 5.10 17.60
N ALA A 216 -24.02 5.73 17.25
CA ALA A 216 -23.27 6.62 18.11
C ALA A 216 -23.90 8.04 18.21
N GLY A 217 -24.96 8.34 17.45
CA GLY A 217 -25.67 9.62 17.50
C GLY A 217 -25.13 10.71 16.57
N ALA A 218 -24.47 10.33 15.48
CA ALA A 218 -24.04 11.29 14.46
C ALA A 218 -25.25 11.95 13.77
N LEU A 219 -25.22 13.27 13.65
CA LEU A 219 -26.30 14.07 13.04
C LEU A 219 -26.22 14.11 11.51
N LYS A 220 -25.03 13.93 10.97
CA LYS A 220 -24.76 13.88 9.54
C LYS A 220 -23.64 12.90 9.27
N MET A 221 -23.80 12.09 8.22
CA MET A 221 -22.84 11.04 7.90
C MET A 221 -22.65 10.91 6.39
N TRP A 222 -21.49 10.47 5.99
CA TRP A 222 -21.17 10.12 4.58
C TRP A 222 -20.00 9.16 4.56
N ALA A 223 -19.89 8.39 3.49
CA ALA A 223 -18.78 7.49 3.27
C ALA A 223 -17.97 7.92 2.03
N GLY A 224 -16.75 7.47 1.96
CA GLY A 224 -15.85 7.70 0.84
C GLY A 224 -14.84 6.56 0.69
N GLU A 225 -14.08 6.60 -0.40
CA GLU A 225 -13.02 5.63 -0.61
C GLU A 225 -11.76 6.06 0.16
N ALA A 226 -11.10 5.11 0.82
CA ALA A 226 -9.78 5.34 1.39
C ALA A 226 -8.72 5.34 0.28
N GLU A 227 -7.66 6.11 0.48
CA GLU A 227 -6.49 6.06 -0.38
C GLU A 227 -5.87 4.66 -0.36
N ALA A 228 -5.33 4.23 -1.50
CA ALA A 228 -4.60 2.99 -1.62
C ALA A 228 -3.22 3.15 -0.94
N VAL A 229 -3.00 2.40 0.14
CA VAL A 229 -1.76 2.42 0.94
C VAL A 229 -1.19 1.01 1.06
N HIS A 230 -0.02 0.87 1.69
CA HIS A 230 0.62 -0.42 1.95
C HIS A 230 0.79 -1.28 0.69
N LEU A 231 1.72 -0.85 -0.18
CA LEU A 231 2.03 -1.58 -1.41
C LEU A 231 2.61 -2.97 -1.11
N MET A 232 1.97 -4.01 -1.63
CA MET A 232 2.27 -5.41 -1.31
C MET A 232 2.27 -6.29 -2.56
N GLY A 233 2.85 -7.50 -2.44
CA GLY A 233 2.66 -8.61 -3.36
C GLY A 233 3.60 -8.71 -4.55
N THR A 234 4.32 -7.67 -4.91
CA THR A 234 5.08 -7.54 -6.17
C THR A 234 6.34 -8.40 -6.28
N CYS A 235 6.76 -9.07 -5.20
CA CYS A 235 7.83 -10.07 -5.15
C CYS A 235 7.42 -11.21 -4.23
N ARG A 236 6.23 -11.77 -4.48
CA ARG A 236 5.51 -12.68 -3.58
C ARG A 236 6.36 -13.85 -3.10
N MET A 237 6.15 -14.22 -1.83
CA MET A 237 6.77 -15.35 -1.16
C MET A 237 6.11 -16.68 -1.55
N GLY A 238 6.87 -17.77 -1.49
CA GLY A 238 6.35 -19.14 -1.64
C GLY A 238 7.45 -20.17 -1.69
N GLU A 239 7.08 -21.45 -1.62
CA GLU A 239 8.03 -22.55 -1.67
C GLU A 239 8.41 -22.96 -3.10
N ASP A 240 7.51 -22.77 -4.04
CA ASP A 240 7.72 -23.11 -5.46
C ASP A 240 8.35 -21.94 -6.22
N PRO A 241 9.59 -22.06 -6.70
CA PRO A 241 10.29 -21.00 -7.45
C PRO A 241 9.58 -20.60 -8.74
N SER A 242 8.74 -21.45 -9.32
CA SER A 242 7.97 -21.11 -10.52
C SER A 242 6.75 -20.22 -10.22
N ARG A 243 6.35 -20.11 -8.96
CA ARG A 243 5.17 -19.41 -8.48
C ARG A 243 5.46 -18.32 -7.44
N SER A 244 6.72 -18.07 -7.14
CA SER A 244 7.19 -17.10 -6.16
C SER A 244 8.54 -16.52 -6.53
N VAL A 245 8.89 -15.40 -5.90
CA VAL A 245 10.18 -14.71 -6.09
C VAL A 245 11.14 -15.04 -4.95
N VAL A 246 10.62 -15.15 -3.73
CA VAL A 246 11.40 -15.46 -2.52
C VAL A 246 10.83 -16.66 -1.78
N ASP A 247 11.69 -17.34 -1.01
CA ASP A 247 11.32 -18.41 -0.10
C ASP A 247 10.77 -17.85 1.24
N LYS A 248 10.38 -18.74 2.15
CA LYS A 248 9.87 -18.40 3.49
C LYS A 248 10.88 -17.67 4.40
N TYR A 249 12.14 -17.60 4.00
CA TYR A 249 13.20 -16.83 4.68
C TYR A 249 13.51 -15.52 3.98
N HIS A 250 12.60 -15.05 3.11
CA HIS A 250 12.74 -13.85 2.29
C HIS A 250 13.93 -13.87 1.33
N ARG A 251 14.54 -15.04 1.10
CA ARG A 251 15.68 -15.21 0.21
C ARG A 251 15.18 -15.44 -1.22
N ALA A 252 15.75 -14.69 -2.17
CA ALA A 252 15.43 -14.89 -3.58
C ALA A 252 15.80 -16.30 -4.07
N HIS A 253 14.88 -16.97 -4.75
CA HIS A 253 15.12 -18.32 -5.26
C HIS A 253 16.30 -18.39 -6.23
N ASP A 254 16.43 -17.39 -7.10
CA ASP A 254 17.46 -17.33 -8.12
C ASP A 254 18.84 -16.90 -7.60
N VAL A 255 18.90 -16.19 -6.46
CA VAL A 255 20.10 -15.49 -5.97
C VAL A 255 20.27 -15.73 -4.47
N PRO A 256 21.15 -16.64 -4.06
CA PRO A 256 21.20 -17.20 -2.71
C PRO A 256 21.66 -16.21 -1.61
N ASN A 257 22.16 -15.04 -1.96
CA ASN A 257 22.59 -13.99 -1.02
C ASN A 257 21.87 -12.65 -1.26
N LEU A 258 20.71 -12.70 -1.90
CA LEU A 258 19.77 -11.59 -2.04
C LEU A 258 18.53 -11.88 -1.20
N PHE A 259 18.16 -10.92 -0.36
CA PHE A 259 16.98 -11.00 0.50
C PHE A 259 16.09 -9.78 0.22
N LEU A 260 14.78 -10.02 0.12
CA LEU A 260 13.77 -8.97 -0.03
C LEU A 260 12.94 -8.98 1.27
N VAL A 261 12.94 -7.88 2.01
CA VAL A 261 12.34 -7.83 3.36
C VAL A 261 11.48 -6.57 3.47
N ASP A 262 10.35 -6.60 2.79
CA ASP A 262 9.35 -5.53 2.80
C ASP A 262 7.98 -6.04 2.32
N GLY A 263 7.01 -5.15 2.17
CA GLY A 263 5.66 -5.49 1.74
C GLY A 263 5.54 -6.20 0.39
N SER A 264 6.57 -6.14 -0.47
CA SER A 264 6.55 -6.85 -1.76
C SER A 264 6.37 -8.36 -1.64
N ASN A 265 6.72 -8.95 -0.49
CA ASN A 265 6.71 -10.40 -0.27
C ASN A 265 5.34 -10.96 0.12
N PHE A 266 4.39 -10.11 0.50
CA PHE A 266 3.07 -10.57 0.90
C PHE A 266 2.35 -11.30 -0.23
N VAL A 267 1.63 -12.37 0.13
CA VAL A 267 0.85 -13.17 -0.83
C VAL A 267 -0.63 -12.81 -0.84
N SER A 268 -1.08 -12.10 0.21
CA SER A 268 -2.42 -11.56 0.36
C SER A 268 -2.34 -10.30 1.22
N ALA A 269 -3.21 -9.34 1.00
CA ALA A 269 -3.39 -8.23 1.91
C ALA A 269 -4.04 -8.70 3.21
N GLY A 270 -3.59 -8.19 4.33
CA GLY A 270 -4.23 -8.40 5.63
C GLY A 270 -5.60 -7.74 5.69
N ARG A 271 -6.27 -7.90 6.83
CA ARG A 271 -7.58 -7.30 7.10
C ARG A 271 -7.48 -6.21 8.16
N ASN A 272 -6.28 -5.72 8.38
CA ASN A 272 -5.92 -4.67 9.32
C ASN A 272 -4.56 -4.09 8.92
N GLN A 273 -4.04 -3.10 9.67
CA GLN A 273 -2.78 -2.43 9.35
C GLN A 273 -1.59 -3.43 9.33
N PRO A 274 -0.93 -3.61 8.20
CA PRO A 274 0.17 -4.58 8.08
C PRO A 274 1.54 -4.04 8.50
N THR A 275 1.66 -2.76 8.86
CA THR A 275 2.95 -2.05 9.00
C THR A 275 3.93 -2.72 9.96
N CYS A 276 3.44 -3.31 11.06
CA CYS A 276 4.32 -4.03 11.99
C CYS A 276 4.84 -5.38 11.45
N THR A 277 4.23 -5.89 10.38
CA THR A 277 4.64 -7.13 9.72
C THR A 277 5.49 -6.85 8.47
N VAL A 278 5.31 -5.68 7.85
CA VAL A 278 6.12 -5.15 6.76
C VAL A 278 7.49 -4.72 7.28
#